data_0fb5017c0e6f4c3d5eafb127bd26801d
#
_entry.id   0fb5017c0e6f4c3d5eafb127bd26801d
#
_cell.length_a   1.000
_cell.length_b   1.000
_cell.length_c   1.000
_cell.angle_alpha   90.00
_cell.angle_beta   90.00
_cell.angle_gamma   90.00
#
_symmetry.space_group_name_H-M   'P 1'
#
loop_
_entity.id
_entity.type
_entity.pdbx_description
1 polymer ?
#
loop_
_entity_poly.entity_id
_entity_poly.type
_entity_poly.pdbx_seq_one_letter_code
_entity_poly.pdbx_strand_id
1 'polypeptide(L)'
;MGAAMRRIQAGNALTAFGIGFTVPFLYVYAAKVRELDPMWATGTFMAFALGALLALPFTGRVIDRRGPVPVVIGAALVASLGALSLGLSTGVVAILLSALALGAGQAVMQPALATMIVRCSTPSTRTRAFALQFFMQNLGLGIGGLIGGLIVDETRPGSFTLLFGIEAVMFLVLAGVIATVRMPQAPTISNALAKAAAQSGGGWKRLMEHKAMVQFCVLGFVLFFACYGQFESGLAAFGTEAAGISPSTLGFALAANTGAIVLAQFVVLRLVENHRRSRVIALVGLLWTVAWIIAAFSGLGHGSAVMAGAAFVTTYALFGIGEAMLSPTLAPLVADLAPEGSVGQYNSAFALVKQMALALGPLGVPLAAGVPMLYIGVFVLVSLGIAGLALRLGKHLTPVQDNPSLAGSTVVAGSGEQVKASGPVAAQV
;
A
#
# COMPACT_ATOMS: atom_id res chain seq x y z
N MET A 1 -22.85 -0.53 -0.03
CA MET A 1 -21.83 -1.61 0.05
C MET A 1 -22.45 -2.86 0.67
N GLY A 2 -22.26 -4.04 0.07
CA GLY A 2 -22.75 -5.31 0.61
C GLY A 2 -22.01 -5.74 1.90
N ALA A 3 -22.57 -6.71 2.63
CA ALA A 3 -21.99 -7.22 3.88
C ALA A 3 -20.56 -7.77 3.71
N ALA A 4 -20.28 -8.45 2.59
CA ALA A 4 -18.93 -8.96 2.28
C ALA A 4 -17.90 -7.82 2.20
N MET A 5 -18.20 -6.74 1.47
CA MET A 5 -17.30 -5.58 1.35
C MET A 5 -17.04 -4.93 2.72
N ARG A 6 -18.05 -4.79 3.57
CA ARG A 6 -17.86 -4.22 4.93
C ARG A 6 -16.90 -5.06 5.78
N ARG A 7 -17.02 -6.40 5.71
CA ARG A 7 -16.11 -7.32 6.43
C ARG A 7 -14.68 -7.24 5.88
N ILE A 8 -14.52 -7.11 4.56
CA ILE A 8 -13.20 -6.94 3.92
C ILE A 8 -12.56 -5.62 4.37
N GLN A 9 -13.33 -4.53 4.40
CA GLN A 9 -12.82 -3.22 4.86
C GLN A 9 -12.48 -3.23 6.36
N ALA A 10 -13.27 -3.90 7.19
CA ALA A 10 -12.92 -4.12 8.59
C ALA A 10 -11.61 -4.92 8.71
N GLY A 11 -11.41 -5.94 7.87
CA GLY A 11 -10.17 -6.70 7.79
C GLY A 11 -8.97 -5.83 7.43
N ASN A 12 -9.12 -4.94 6.45
CA ASN A 12 -8.07 -3.97 6.09
C ASN A 12 -7.72 -3.03 7.25
N ALA A 13 -8.74 -2.51 7.95
CA ALA A 13 -8.52 -1.65 9.11
C ALA A 13 -7.80 -2.38 10.25
N LEU A 14 -8.18 -3.63 10.55
CA LEU A 14 -7.52 -4.45 11.57
C LEU A 14 -6.06 -4.75 11.21
N THR A 15 -5.78 -5.11 9.95
CA THR A 15 -4.41 -5.36 9.47
C THR A 15 -3.55 -4.11 9.63
N ALA A 16 -4.08 -2.95 9.24
CA ALA A 16 -3.36 -1.69 9.34
C ALA A 16 -3.17 -1.23 10.80
N PHE A 17 -4.17 -1.47 11.66
CA PHE A 17 -4.04 -1.24 13.09
C PHE A 17 -2.89 -2.07 13.68
N GLY A 18 -2.80 -3.38 13.36
CA GLY A 18 -1.70 -4.24 13.79
C GLY A 18 -0.33 -3.70 13.35
N ILE A 19 -0.21 -3.25 12.09
CA ILE A 19 1.03 -2.64 11.59
C ILE A 19 1.40 -1.40 12.42
N GLY A 20 0.47 -0.47 12.62
CA GLY A 20 0.70 0.74 13.42
C GLY A 20 0.95 0.43 14.90
N PHE A 21 0.30 -0.61 15.42
CA PHE A 21 0.38 -1.04 16.80
C PHE A 21 1.74 -1.67 17.16
N THR A 22 2.40 -2.36 16.22
CA THR A 22 3.58 -3.20 16.51
C THR A 22 4.85 -2.73 15.80
N VAL A 23 4.78 -2.42 14.51
CA VAL A 23 5.99 -2.19 13.69
C VAL A 23 6.85 -1.03 14.20
N PRO A 24 6.31 0.13 14.63
CA PRO A 24 7.11 1.22 15.16
C PRO A 24 7.91 0.85 16.41
N PHE A 25 7.44 -0.13 17.18
CA PHE A 25 8.05 -0.53 18.44
C PHE A 25 8.98 -1.74 18.31
N LEU A 26 9.08 -2.32 17.12
CA LEU A 26 9.87 -3.52 16.87
C LEU A 26 11.37 -3.31 17.18
N TYR A 27 11.93 -2.18 16.74
CA TYR A 27 13.32 -1.82 17.02
C TYR A 27 13.54 -1.57 18.51
N VAL A 28 12.63 -0.80 19.15
CA VAL A 28 12.72 -0.49 20.59
C VAL A 28 12.67 -1.77 21.41
N TYR A 29 11.77 -2.70 21.04
CA TYR A 29 11.70 -4.02 21.65
C TYR A 29 13.03 -4.78 21.56
N ALA A 30 13.60 -4.87 20.36
CA ALA A 30 14.84 -5.60 20.14
C ALA A 30 16.03 -4.95 20.87
N ALA A 31 16.19 -3.61 20.74
CA ALA A 31 17.33 -2.87 21.27
C ALA A 31 17.26 -2.61 22.79
N LYS A 32 16.06 -2.24 23.30
CA LYS A 32 15.92 -1.78 24.69
C LYS A 32 15.42 -2.86 25.63
N VAL A 33 14.51 -3.72 25.17
CA VAL A 33 13.87 -4.74 26.03
C VAL A 33 14.61 -6.06 25.98
N ARG A 34 15.13 -6.42 24.80
CA ARG A 34 15.90 -7.66 24.60
C ARG A 34 17.40 -7.42 24.61
N GLU A 35 17.82 -6.16 24.77
CA GLU A 35 19.24 -5.75 24.90
C GLU A 35 20.12 -6.31 23.78
N LEU A 36 19.56 -6.45 22.57
CA LEU A 36 20.32 -6.92 21.43
C LEU A 36 21.28 -5.82 20.95
N ASP A 37 22.45 -6.23 20.50
CA ASP A 37 23.38 -5.31 19.83
C ASP A 37 22.65 -4.57 18.70
N PRO A 38 23.02 -3.31 18.39
CA PRO A 38 22.38 -2.50 17.35
C PRO A 38 22.26 -3.20 15.98
N MET A 39 23.22 -4.07 15.65
CA MET A 39 23.21 -4.87 14.43
C MET A 39 22.02 -5.86 14.42
N TRP A 40 21.78 -6.58 15.53
CA TRP A 40 20.69 -7.55 15.63
C TRP A 40 19.34 -6.88 15.82
N ALA A 41 19.29 -5.73 16.50
CA ALA A 41 18.08 -4.94 16.62
C ALA A 41 17.60 -4.42 15.23
N THR A 42 18.52 -3.90 14.42
CA THR A 42 18.28 -3.53 13.02
C THR A 42 17.94 -4.77 12.21
N GLY A 43 18.65 -5.89 12.43
CA GLY A 43 18.41 -7.18 11.80
C GLY A 43 16.98 -7.69 12.01
N THR A 44 16.35 -7.38 13.14
CA THR A 44 14.94 -7.75 13.40
C THR A 44 13.99 -7.05 12.43
N PHE A 45 14.19 -5.76 12.18
CA PHE A 45 13.39 -5.01 11.20
C PHE A 45 13.67 -5.49 9.76
N MET A 46 14.93 -5.80 9.46
CA MET A 46 15.31 -6.38 8.17
C MET A 46 14.70 -7.78 7.95
N ALA A 47 14.64 -8.61 8.99
CA ALA A 47 14.00 -9.92 8.93
C ALA A 47 12.50 -9.81 8.64
N PHE A 48 11.82 -8.85 9.26
CA PHE A 48 10.42 -8.52 8.96
C PHE A 48 10.23 -8.15 7.48
N ALA A 49 11.05 -7.25 6.94
CA ALA A 49 11.00 -6.86 5.52
C ALA A 49 11.36 -8.01 4.59
N LEU A 50 12.33 -8.84 4.95
CA LEU A 50 12.74 -10.02 4.19
C LEU A 50 11.62 -11.06 4.10
N GLY A 51 10.87 -11.26 5.20
CA GLY A 51 9.68 -12.12 5.20
C GLY A 51 8.68 -11.72 4.12
N ALA A 52 8.42 -10.41 3.98
CA ALA A 52 7.56 -9.88 2.91
C ALA A 52 8.13 -10.18 1.51
N LEU A 53 9.41 -9.89 1.29
CA LEU A 53 10.07 -10.08 -0.01
C LEU A 53 10.11 -11.56 -0.44
N LEU A 54 10.29 -12.49 0.50
CA LEU A 54 10.31 -13.93 0.23
C LEU A 54 8.91 -14.49 -0.05
N ALA A 55 7.87 -14.00 0.64
CA ALA A 55 6.51 -14.52 0.51
C ALA A 55 5.78 -14.01 -0.74
N LEU A 56 5.93 -12.74 -1.10
CA LEU A 56 5.15 -12.08 -2.16
C LEU A 56 5.29 -12.72 -3.55
N PRO A 57 6.46 -13.21 -4.01
CA PRO A 57 6.60 -13.84 -5.33
C PRO A 57 5.70 -15.06 -5.54
N PHE A 58 5.37 -15.78 -4.47
CA PHE A 58 4.54 -17.00 -4.52
C PHE A 58 3.06 -16.71 -4.24
N THR A 59 2.78 -15.62 -3.53
CA THR A 59 1.45 -15.26 -3.01
C THR A 59 0.41 -15.18 -4.12
N GLY A 60 0.71 -14.53 -5.22
CA GLY A 60 -0.23 -14.32 -6.32
C GLY A 60 -0.73 -15.62 -6.92
N ARG A 61 0.17 -16.58 -7.16
CA ARG A 61 -0.21 -17.89 -7.70
C ARG A 61 -1.11 -18.66 -6.72
N VAL A 62 -0.85 -18.53 -5.42
CA VAL A 62 -1.68 -19.19 -4.40
C VAL A 62 -3.07 -18.55 -4.34
N ILE A 63 -3.14 -17.21 -4.41
CA ILE A 63 -4.42 -16.47 -4.46
C ILE A 63 -5.26 -16.89 -5.67
N ASP A 64 -4.64 -16.96 -6.85
CA ASP A 64 -5.35 -17.28 -8.10
C ASP A 64 -5.82 -18.74 -8.12
N ARG A 65 -5.04 -19.68 -7.55
CA ARG A 65 -5.38 -21.11 -7.50
C ARG A 65 -6.36 -21.50 -6.41
N ARG A 66 -6.17 -20.99 -5.18
CA ARG A 66 -6.95 -21.38 -3.98
C ARG A 66 -8.02 -20.37 -3.61
N GLY A 67 -8.01 -19.20 -4.24
CA GLY A 67 -8.85 -18.06 -3.87
C GLY A 67 -8.23 -17.20 -2.75
N PRO A 68 -8.67 -15.93 -2.60
CA PRO A 68 -8.08 -15.01 -1.63
C PRO A 68 -8.45 -15.32 -0.18
N VAL A 69 -9.66 -15.84 0.12
CA VAL A 69 -10.13 -16.09 1.50
C VAL A 69 -9.20 -17.04 2.28
N PRO A 70 -8.89 -18.27 1.79
CA PRO A 70 -8.00 -19.17 2.52
C PRO A 70 -6.57 -18.62 2.64
N VAL A 71 -6.14 -17.78 1.67
CA VAL A 71 -4.82 -17.13 1.71
C VAL A 71 -4.76 -16.09 2.82
N VAL A 72 -5.79 -15.25 2.98
CA VAL A 72 -5.85 -14.29 4.11
C VAL A 72 -5.87 -15.02 5.44
N ILE A 73 -6.66 -16.09 5.56
CA ILE A 73 -6.73 -16.87 6.81
C ILE A 73 -5.35 -17.47 7.15
N GLY A 74 -4.72 -18.16 6.19
CA GLY A 74 -3.39 -18.74 6.40
C GLY A 74 -2.33 -17.68 6.74
N ALA A 75 -2.34 -16.54 6.05
CA ALA A 75 -1.44 -15.43 6.30
C ALA A 75 -1.66 -14.81 7.70
N ALA A 76 -2.92 -14.64 8.12
CA ALA A 76 -3.26 -14.15 9.44
C ALA A 76 -2.82 -15.11 10.56
N LEU A 77 -2.95 -16.44 10.35
CA LEU A 77 -2.43 -17.43 11.29
C LEU A 77 -0.89 -17.37 11.39
N VAL A 78 -0.18 -17.23 10.26
CA VAL A 78 1.29 -17.08 10.25
C VAL A 78 1.69 -15.79 10.97
N ALA A 79 1.01 -14.68 10.70
CA ALA A 79 1.26 -13.40 11.38
C ALA A 79 0.97 -13.48 12.88
N SER A 80 -0.13 -14.15 13.28
CA SER A 80 -0.48 -14.37 14.69
C SER A 80 0.59 -15.18 15.42
N LEU A 81 1.05 -16.28 14.83
CA LEU A 81 2.15 -17.08 15.39
C LEU A 81 3.46 -16.27 15.45
N GLY A 82 3.76 -15.48 14.41
CA GLY A 82 4.91 -14.58 14.39
C GLY A 82 4.86 -13.55 15.52
N ALA A 83 3.72 -12.88 15.70
CA ALA A 83 3.54 -11.91 16.79
C ALA A 83 3.65 -12.56 18.17
N LEU A 84 2.94 -13.66 18.40
CA LEU A 84 2.96 -14.37 19.67
C LEU A 84 4.37 -14.88 20.01
N SER A 85 5.05 -15.51 19.06
CA SER A 85 6.41 -16.00 19.26
C SER A 85 7.40 -14.85 19.47
N LEU A 86 7.24 -13.70 18.81
CA LEU A 86 8.06 -12.51 19.02
C LEU A 86 7.97 -12.02 20.46
N GLY A 87 6.76 -11.93 21.02
CA GLY A 87 6.53 -11.51 22.42
C GLY A 87 7.13 -12.47 23.46
N LEU A 88 7.26 -13.76 23.13
CA LEU A 88 7.78 -14.80 24.02
C LEU A 88 9.28 -15.11 23.81
N SER A 89 9.85 -14.70 22.68
CA SER A 89 11.24 -15.03 22.31
C SER A 89 12.25 -14.24 23.16
N THR A 90 13.34 -14.91 23.55
CA THR A 90 14.46 -14.31 24.25
C THR A 90 15.78 -14.37 23.48
N GLY A 91 15.92 -15.33 22.56
CA GLY A 91 17.14 -15.52 21.76
C GLY A 91 17.06 -14.80 20.41
N VAL A 92 18.19 -14.30 19.92
CA VAL A 92 18.33 -13.54 18.66
C VAL A 92 17.69 -14.29 17.48
N VAL A 93 18.00 -15.57 17.29
CA VAL A 93 17.48 -16.37 16.16
C VAL A 93 15.95 -16.50 16.22
N ALA A 94 15.41 -16.72 17.43
CA ALA A 94 13.96 -16.83 17.61
C ALA A 94 13.25 -15.49 17.30
N ILE A 95 13.83 -14.37 17.69
CA ILE A 95 13.31 -13.02 17.41
C ILE A 95 13.33 -12.76 15.90
N LEU A 96 14.43 -13.06 15.21
CA LEU A 96 14.55 -12.88 13.77
C LEU A 96 13.54 -13.74 12.98
N LEU A 97 13.40 -15.02 13.36
CA LEU A 97 12.43 -15.93 12.72
C LEU A 97 10.98 -15.49 12.98
N SER A 98 10.70 -15.00 14.19
CA SER A 98 9.37 -14.48 14.55
C SER A 98 9.04 -13.21 13.76
N ALA A 99 9.98 -12.29 13.65
CA ALA A 99 9.82 -11.07 12.84
C ALA A 99 9.64 -11.38 11.36
N LEU A 100 10.40 -12.35 10.81
CA LEU A 100 10.27 -12.83 9.43
C LEU A 100 8.88 -13.42 9.19
N ALA A 101 8.37 -14.26 10.09
CA ALA A 101 7.04 -14.86 9.99
C ALA A 101 5.93 -13.80 10.06
N LEU A 102 6.04 -12.83 10.99
CA LEU A 102 5.12 -11.72 11.12
C LEU A 102 5.07 -10.88 9.83
N GLY A 103 6.24 -10.49 9.29
CA GLY A 103 6.35 -9.72 8.07
C GLY A 103 5.83 -10.46 6.84
N ALA A 104 6.10 -11.75 6.72
CA ALA A 104 5.56 -12.59 5.65
C ALA A 104 4.03 -12.65 5.70
N GLY A 105 3.45 -12.92 6.86
CA GLY A 105 2.00 -12.98 7.05
C GLY A 105 1.32 -11.66 6.71
N GLN A 106 1.83 -10.54 7.25
CA GLN A 106 1.27 -9.20 6.97
C GLN A 106 1.35 -8.84 5.48
N ALA A 107 2.48 -9.10 4.82
CA ALA A 107 2.65 -8.78 3.41
C ALA A 107 1.72 -9.58 2.49
N VAL A 108 1.50 -10.87 2.78
CA VAL A 108 0.61 -11.75 2.01
C VAL A 108 -0.86 -11.31 2.12
N MET A 109 -1.28 -10.77 3.26
CA MET A 109 -2.66 -10.30 3.44
C MET A 109 -3.03 -9.17 2.50
N GLN A 110 -2.11 -8.24 2.21
CA GLN A 110 -2.37 -7.05 1.39
C GLN A 110 -2.90 -7.38 -0.03
N PRO A 111 -2.21 -8.15 -0.88
CA PRO A 111 -2.71 -8.49 -2.22
C PRO A 111 -3.92 -9.42 -2.17
N ALA A 112 -4.06 -10.25 -1.13
CA ALA A 112 -5.22 -11.12 -0.99
C ALA A 112 -6.49 -10.32 -0.66
N LEU A 113 -6.43 -9.37 0.27
CA LEU A 113 -7.53 -8.45 0.59
C LEU A 113 -7.87 -7.54 -0.60
N ALA A 114 -6.86 -7.03 -1.33
CA ALA A 114 -7.07 -6.27 -2.56
C ALA A 114 -7.82 -7.11 -3.61
N THR A 115 -7.45 -8.38 -3.78
CA THR A 115 -8.16 -9.29 -4.69
C THR A 115 -9.61 -9.54 -4.25
N MET A 116 -9.88 -9.62 -2.94
CA MET A 116 -11.26 -9.71 -2.42
C MET A 116 -12.07 -8.46 -2.76
N ILE A 117 -11.49 -7.26 -2.63
CA ILE A 117 -12.14 -6.00 -3.02
C ILE A 117 -12.49 -6.01 -4.51
N VAL A 118 -11.55 -6.42 -5.36
CA VAL A 118 -11.79 -6.51 -6.81
C VAL A 118 -12.96 -7.44 -7.13
N ARG A 119 -13.00 -8.62 -6.51
CA ARG A 119 -14.08 -9.60 -6.72
C ARG A 119 -15.44 -9.17 -6.17
N CYS A 120 -15.46 -8.29 -5.15
CA CYS A 120 -16.68 -7.75 -4.54
C CYS A 120 -17.09 -6.37 -5.06
N SER A 121 -16.40 -5.84 -6.09
CA SER A 121 -16.66 -4.54 -6.69
C SER A 121 -16.83 -4.65 -8.21
N THR A 122 -17.62 -3.74 -8.78
CA THR A 122 -17.71 -3.54 -10.24
C THR A 122 -16.66 -2.51 -10.68
N PRO A 123 -16.29 -2.43 -11.97
CA PRO A 123 -15.38 -1.39 -12.46
C PRO A 123 -15.79 0.03 -12.03
N SER A 124 -17.08 0.36 -11.99
CA SER A 124 -17.61 1.66 -11.59
C SER A 124 -17.51 1.94 -10.08
N THR A 125 -17.55 0.91 -9.23
CA THR A 125 -17.49 1.06 -7.75
C THR A 125 -16.11 0.79 -7.18
N ARG A 126 -15.19 0.26 -7.97
CA ARG A 126 -13.85 -0.18 -7.55
C ARG A 126 -13.00 0.95 -7.00
N THR A 127 -13.00 2.10 -7.67
CA THR A 127 -12.28 3.31 -7.24
C THR A 127 -12.68 3.72 -5.83
N ARG A 128 -14.00 3.77 -5.53
CA ARG A 128 -14.52 4.10 -4.18
C ARG A 128 -14.17 3.04 -3.14
N ALA A 129 -14.17 1.77 -3.53
CA ALA A 129 -13.82 0.68 -2.62
C ALA A 129 -12.36 0.76 -2.18
N PHE A 130 -11.44 1.06 -3.10
CA PHE A 130 -10.02 1.25 -2.77
C PHE A 130 -9.73 2.56 -2.04
N ALA A 131 -10.45 3.65 -2.34
CA ALA A 131 -10.36 4.88 -1.55
C ALA A 131 -10.77 4.66 -0.09
N LEU A 132 -11.86 3.90 0.14
CA LEU A 132 -12.27 3.55 1.49
C LEU A 132 -11.26 2.62 2.17
N GLN A 133 -10.68 1.65 1.43
CA GLN A 133 -9.60 0.81 1.95
C GLN A 133 -8.44 1.67 2.47
N PHE A 134 -7.98 2.61 1.68
CA PHE A 134 -6.86 3.48 2.05
C PHE A 134 -7.18 4.36 3.26
N PHE A 135 -8.39 4.92 3.32
CA PHE A 135 -8.87 5.65 4.49
C PHE A 135 -8.87 4.77 5.75
N MET A 136 -9.44 3.57 5.66
CA MET A 136 -9.47 2.61 6.77
C MET A 136 -8.07 2.17 7.20
N GLN A 137 -7.15 2.01 6.25
CA GLN A 137 -5.76 1.65 6.53
C GLN A 137 -5.04 2.78 7.29
N ASN A 138 -5.15 4.03 6.84
CA ASN A 138 -4.52 5.17 7.52
C ASN A 138 -5.12 5.39 8.92
N LEU A 139 -6.44 5.27 9.04
CA LEU A 139 -7.12 5.36 10.34
C LEU A 139 -6.67 4.25 11.30
N GLY A 140 -6.60 3.01 10.79
CA GLY A 140 -6.13 1.86 11.57
C GLY A 140 -4.68 2.03 12.02
N LEU A 141 -3.79 2.42 11.10
CA LEU A 141 -2.38 2.67 11.38
C LEU A 141 -2.20 3.75 12.46
N GLY A 142 -2.90 4.88 12.33
CA GLY A 142 -2.80 5.98 13.29
C GLY A 142 -3.33 5.62 14.67
N ILE A 143 -4.50 4.98 14.76
CA ILE A 143 -5.08 4.54 16.03
C ILE A 143 -4.19 3.44 16.66
N GLY A 144 -3.70 2.51 15.84
CA GLY A 144 -2.80 1.45 16.29
C GLY A 144 -1.52 2.00 16.90
N GLY A 145 -0.85 2.93 16.23
CA GLY A 145 0.37 3.58 16.73
C GLY A 145 0.15 4.35 18.02
N LEU A 146 -0.97 5.07 18.12
CA LEU A 146 -1.34 5.81 19.34
C LEU A 146 -1.56 4.87 20.53
N ILE A 147 -2.37 3.83 20.35
CA ILE A 147 -2.69 2.87 21.43
C ILE A 147 -1.44 2.06 21.77
N GLY A 148 -0.64 1.63 20.79
CA GLY A 148 0.62 0.95 21.01
C GLY A 148 1.56 1.79 21.86
N GLY A 149 1.72 3.07 21.54
CA GLY A 149 2.56 4.01 22.31
C GLY A 149 2.09 4.23 23.73
N LEU A 150 0.79 4.09 24.02
CA LEU A 150 0.26 4.19 25.41
C LEU A 150 0.48 2.90 26.23
N ILE A 151 0.66 1.76 25.58
CA ILE A 151 0.87 0.46 26.25
C ILE A 151 2.33 0.20 26.51
N VAL A 152 3.21 0.62 25.58
CA VAL A 152 4.63 0.33 25.61
C VAL A 152 5.33 1.09 26.75
N ASP A 153 6.04 0.34 27.57
CA ASP A 153 6.91 0.85 28.64
C ASP A 153 8.26 0.10 28.56
N GLU A 154 9.32 0.83 28.20
CA GLU A 154 10.69 0.26 28.04
C GLU A 154 11.21 -0.37 29.34
N THR A 155 10.73 0.08 30.49
CA THR A 155 11.13 -0.44 31.81
C THR A 155 10.39 -1.74 32.17
N ARG A 156 9.35 -2.10 31.43
CA ARG A 156 8.47 -3.25 31.70
C ARG A 156 8.40 -4.19 30.49
N PRO A 157 9.29 -5.20 30.39
CA PRO A 157 9.28 -6.14 29.25
C PRO A 157 7.90 -6.77 28.98
N GLY A 158 7.10 -6.98 30.03
CA GLY A 158 5.73 -7.50 29.92
C GLY A 158 4.79 -6.63 29.10
N SER A 159 5.03 -5.32 28.97
CA SER A 159 4.22 -4.41 28.13
C SER A 159 4.34 -4.77 26.65
N PHE A 160 5.50 -5.16 26.19
CA PHE A 160 5.74 -5.63 24.82
C PHE A 160 5.15 -7.02 24.57
N THR A 161 5.25 -7.92 25.56
CA THR A 161 4.60 -9.24 25.48
C THR A 161 3.08 -9.08 25.37
N LEU A 162 2.48 -8.14 26.10
CA LEU A 162 1.08 -7.78 25.99
C LEU A 162 0.76 -7.21 24.61
N LEU A 163 1.59 -6.28 24.11
CA LEU A 163 1.44 -5.66 22.77
C LEU A 163 1.35 -6.74 21.69
N PHE A 164 2.36 -7.61 21.60
CA PHE A 164 2.41 -8.69 20.62
C PHE A 164 1.31 -9.75 20.84
N GLY A 165 0.91 -9.99 22.08
CA GLY A 165 -0.22 -10.87 22.41
C GLY A 165 -1.54 -10.33 21.89
N ILE A 166 -1.82 -9.04 22.09
CA ILE A 166 -3.01 -8.36 21.53
C ILE A 166 -3.00 -8.45 20.01
N GLU A 167 -1.86 -8.18 19.38
CA GLU A 167 -1.74 -8.26 17.92
C GLU A 167 -2.01 -9.68 17.40
N ALA A 168 -1.48 -10.70 18.08
CA ALA A 168 -1.74 -12.10 17.73
C ALA A 168 -3.24 -12.42 17.78
N VAL A 169 -3.94 -11.99 18.83
CA VAL A 169 -5.40 -12.14 18.95
C VAL A 169 -6.13 -11.39 17.84
N MET A 170 -5.68 -10.18 17.49
CA MET A 170 -6.31 -9.41 16.41
C MET A 170 -6.22 -10.13 15.06
N PHE A 171 -5.09 -10.80 14.76
CA PHE A 171 -4.97 -11.61 13.54
C PHE A 171 -5.90 -12.83 13.56
N LEU A 172 -6.13 -13.45 14.73
CA LEU A 172 -7.12 -14.53 14.86
C LEU A 172 -8.54 -14.02 14.65
N VAL A 173 -8.88 -12.83 15.19
CA VAL A 173 -10.16 -12.17 14.96
C VAL A 173 -10.33 -11.85 13.47
N LEU A 174 -9.29 -11.33 12.83
CA LEU A 174 -9.28 -11.09 11.39
C LEU A 174 -9.57 -12.38 10.61
N ALA A 175 -8.86 -13.47 10.92
CA ALA A 175 -9.08 -14.77 10.28
C ALA A 175 -10.53 -15.23 10.43
N GLY A 176 -11.11 -15.09 11.63
CA GLY A 176 -12.51 -15.40 11.91
C GLY A 176 -13.50 -14.54 11.11
N VAL A 177 -13.28 -13.22 11.06
CA VAL A 177 -14.11 -12.29 10.27
C VAL A 177 -14.05 -12.65 8.79
N ILE A 178 -12.86 -12.89 8.25
CA ILE A 178 -12.67 -13.21 6.82
C ILE A 178 -13.27 -14.61 6.49
N ALA A 179 -13.20 -15.57 7.38
CA ALA A 179 -13.82 -16.89 7.21
C ALA A 179 -15.35 -16.79 7.00
N THR A 180 -16.00 -15.75 7.54
CA THR A 180 -17.44 -15.50 7.33
C THR A 180 -17.76 -14.81 6.00
N VAL A 181 -16.75 -14.39 5.22
CA VAL A 181 -16.97 -13.68 3.94
C VAL A 181 -17.33 -14.69 2.87
N ARG A 182 -18.56 -14.60 2.36
CA ARG A 182 -18.99 -15.36 1.18
C ARG A 182 -18.64 -14.53 -0.08
N MET A 183 -17.68 -15.04 -0.84
CA MET A 183 -17.28 -14.41 -2.10
C MET A 183 -18.33 -14.70 -3.18
N PRO A 184 -18.62 -13.73 -4.09
CA PRO A 184 -19.41 -14.01 -5.28
C PRO A 184 -18.76 -15.16 -6.05
N GLN A 185 -19.59 -16.12 -6.49
CA GLN A 185 -19.10 -17.19 -7.35
C GLN A 185 -18.71 -16.59 -8.70
N ALA A 186 -17.48 -16.86 -9.14
CA ALA A 186 -17.09 -16.51 -10.50
C ALA A 186 -17.94 -17.33 -11.50
N PRO A 187 -18.37 -16.76 -12.64
CA PRO A 187 -19.09 -17.50 -13.67
C PRO A 187 -18.29 -18.75 -14.05
N THR A 188 -18.99 -19.87 -14.30
CA THR A 188 -18.39 -21.21 -14.53
C THR A 188 -17.40 -21.22 -15.70
N ILE A 189 -17.61 -20.37 -16.71
CA ILE A 189 -16.72 -20.20 -17.87
C ILE A 189 -15.39 -19.51 -17.44
N SER A 190 -15.47 -18.53 -16.53
CA SER A 190 -14.30 -17.87 -15.95
C SER A 190 -13.45 -18.84 -15.10
N ASN A 191 -14.06 -19.81 -14.42
CA ASN A 191 -13.33 -20.81 -13.63
C ASN A 191 -12.52 -21.78 -14.51
N ALA A 192 -13.00 -22.16 -15.67
CA ALA A 192 -12.27 -23.03 -16.60
C ALA A 192 -11.08 -22.29 -17.23
N LEU A 193 -11.28 -21.04 -17.67
CA LEU A 193 -10.21 -20.17 -18.20
C LEU A 193 -9.19 -19.81 -17.14
N ALA A 194 -9.64 -19.49 -15.90
CA ALA A 194 -8.77 -19.23 -14.77
C ALA A 194 -7.93 -20.46 -14.38
N LYS A 195 -8.54 -21.66 -14.44
CA LYS A 195 -7.86 -22.91 -14.16
C LYS A 195 -6.83 -23.25 -15.25
N ALA A 196 -7.16 -23.01 -16.52
CA ALA A 196 -6.26 -23.15 -17.66
C ALA A 196 -5.10 -22.14 -17.58
N ALA A 197 -5.36 -20.88 -17.27
CA ALA A 197 -4.34 -19.85 -17.09
C ALA A 197 -3.42 -20.14 -15.88
N ALA A 198 -3.97 -20.67 -14.78
CA ALA A 198 -3.20 -21.07 -13.61
C ALA A 198 -2.34 -22.33 -13.85
N GLN A 199 -2.76 -23.20 -14.76
CA GLN A 199 -2.05 -24.44 -15.14
C GLN A 199 -0.95 -24.17 -16.17
N SER A 200 -1.06 -23.14 -17.00
CA SER A 200 -0.12 -22.86 -18.09
C SER A 200 1.26 -22.35 -17.65
N GLY A 201 1.62 -22.40 -16.36
CA GLY A 201 3.00 -22.25 -15.85
C GLY A 201 3.70 -20.89 -16.08
N GLY A 202 3.16 -20.03 -16.94
CA GLY A 202 3.80 -18.82 -17.44
C GLY A 202 3.50 -17.52 -16.67
N GLY A 203 3.04 -17.60 -15.43
CA GLY A 203 2.50 -16.43 -14.73
C GLY A 203 3.44 -15.23 -14.66
N TRP A 204 4.68 -15.39 -14.19
CA TRP A 204 5.66 -14.31 -14.16
C TRP A 204 6.14 -13.92 -15.56
N LYS A 205 6.36 -14.88 -16.45
CA LYS A 205 6.75 -14.62 -17.86
C LYS A 205 5.68 -13.78 -18.56
N ARG A 206 4.41 -14.17 -18.45
CA ARG A 206 3.28 -13.46 -19.03
C ARG A 206 3.10 -12.03 -18.47
N LEU A 207 3.36 -11.85 -17.16
CA LEU A 207 3.36 -10.54 -16.53
C LEU A 207 4.48 -9.66 -17.09
N MET A 208 5.69 -10.20 -17.26
CA MET A 208 6.83 -9.47 -17.83
C MET A 208 6.65 -9.15 -19.32
N GLU A 209 5.87 -9.93 -20.04
CA GLU A 209 5.50 -9.67 -21.44
C GLU A 209 4.40 -8.58 -21.55
N HIS A 210 3.65 -8.30 -20.46
CA HIS A 210 2.59 -7.30 -20.46
C HIS A 210 3.16 -5.89 -20.28
N LYS A 211 3.50 -5.23 -21.39
CA LYS A 211 4.18 -3.93 -21.43
C LYS A 211 3.56 -2.86 -20.52
N ALA A 212 2.23 -2.73 -20.51
CA ALA A 212 1.56 -1.75 -19.67
C ALA A 212 1.76 -2.04 -18.17
N MET A 213 1.71 -3.33 -17.77
CA MET A 213 1.95 -3.72 -16.38
C MET A 213 3.40 -3.50 -15.96
N VAL A 214 4.37 -3.82 -16.82
CA VAL A 214 5.79 -3.57 -16.54
C VAL A 214 6.06 -2.08 -16.36
N GLN A 215 5.55 -1.23 -17.26
CA GLN A 215 5.67 0.23 -17.13
C GLN A 215 4.99 0.74 -15.86
N PHE A 216 3.85 0.16 -15.51
CA PHE A 216 3.16 0.50 -14.28
C PHE A 216 3.93 0.07 -13.03
N CYS A 217 4.58 -1.09 -13.05
CA CYS A 217 5.49 -1.53 -11.98
C CYS A 217 6.70 -0.60 -11.84
N VAL A 218 7.32 -0.17 -12.95
CA VAL A 218 8.42 0.80 -12.93
C VAL A 218 7.94 2.14 -12.34
N LEU A 219 6.81 2.65 -12.79
CA LEU A 219 6.20 3.87 -12.26
C LEU A 219 5.90 3.72 -10.75
N GLY A 220 5.32 2.58 -10.34
CA GLY A 220 5.04 2.27 -8.95
C GLY A 220 6.31 2.22 -8.09
N PHE A 221 7.38 1.60 -8.59
CA PHE A 221 8.67 1.57 -7.89
C PHE A 221 9.19 2.98 -7.63
N VAL A 222 9.21 3.82 -8.67
CA VAL A 222 9.70 5.21 -8.58
C VAL A 222 8.83 6.03 -7.61
N LEU A 223 7.50 5.88 -7.67
CA LEU A 223 6.56 6.52 -6.76
C LEU A 223 6.81 6.13 -5.29
N PHE A 224 6.88 4.83 -5.02
CA PHE A 224 7.05 4.34 -3.64
C PHE A 224 8.44 4.65 -3.09
N PHE A 225 9.47 4.60 -3.93
CA PHE A 225 10.83 4.96 -3.55
C PHE A 225 10.97 6.46 -3.25
N ALA A 226 10.41 7.33 -4.11
CA ALA A 226 10.53 8.78 -3.99
C ALA A 226 9.69 9.41 -2.88
N CYS A 227 8.65 8.73 -2.43
CA CYS A 227 7.77 9.22 -1.37
C CYS A 227 7.92 8.33 -0.11
N TYR A 228 7.28 7.19 -0.08
CA TYR A 228 7.20 6.34 1.12
C TYR A 228 8.57 5.85 1.61
N GLY A 229 9.47 5.51 0.69
CA GLY A 229 10.84 5.11 1.03
C GLY A 229 11.65 6.21 1.69
N GLN A 230 11.32 7.48 1.44
CA GLN A 230 12.05 8.62 1.99
C GLN A 230 11.46 9.18 3.29
N PHE A 231 10.19 8.95 3.58
CA PHE A 231 9.52 9.53 4.75
C PHE A 231 10.24 9.25 6.07
N GLU A 232 10.53 8.00 6.34
CA GLU A 232 11.14 7.54 7.58
C GLU A 232 12.66 7.37 7.45
N SER A 233 13.24 7.74 6.30
CA SER A 233 14.66 7.57 6.03
C SER A 233 15.31 8.88 5.56
N GLY A 234 15.54 9.03 4.25
CA GLY A 234 16.29 10.15 3.70
C GLY A 234 15.70 11.53 4.00
N LEU A 235 14.36 11.71 3.92
CA LEU A 235 13.73 12.99 4.21
C LEU A 235 13.76 13.32 5.71
N ALA A 236 13.63 12.32 6.57
CA ALA A 236 13.79 12.49 8.01
C ALA A 236 15.24 12.88 8.37
N ALA A 237 16.24 12.20 7.77
CA ALA A 237 17.65 12.52 7.93
C ALA A 237 17.97 13.94 7.42
N PHE A 238 17.47 14.30 6.23
CA PHE A 238 17.60 15.68 5.72
C PHE A 238 17.03 16.72 6.69
N GLY A 239 15.83 16.45 7.22
CA GLY A 239 15.17 17.33 8.20
C GLY A 239 16.01 17.54 9.46
N THR A 240 16.44 16.45 10.07
CA THR A 240 17.16 16.50 11.37
C THR A 240 18.60 16.95 11.24
N GLU A 241 19.34 16.49 10.22
CA GLU A 241 20.77 16.74 10.09
C GLU A 241 21.10 18.00 9.28
N ALA A 242 20.36 18.27 8.19
CA ALA A 242 20.62 19.39 7.32
C ALA A 242 19.75 20.61 7.63
N ALA A 243 18.46 20.42 7.94
CA ALA A 243 17.53 21.52 8.19
C ALA A 243 17.35 21.87 9.68
N GLY A 244 17.99 21.11 10.59
CA GLY A 244 17.91 21.34 12.04
C GLY A 244 16.50 21.19 12.63
N ILE A 245 15.68 20.36 12.00
CA ILE A 245 14.29 20.10 12.42
C ILE A 245 14.30 19.26 13.70
N SER A 246 13.58 19.73 14.73
CA SER A 246 13.47 19.01 15.98
C SER A 246 12.66 17.71 15.82
N PRO A 247 12.90 16.67 16.65
CA PRO A 247 12.11 15.43 16.64
C PRO A 247 10.62 15.67 16.83
N SER A 248 10.23 16.68 17.64
CA SER A 248 8.82 17.06 17.80
C SER A 248 8.22 17.61 16.50
N THR A 249 8.94 18.46 15.78
CA THR A 249 8.49 18.99 14.48
C THR A 249 8.39 17.91 13.45
N LEU A 250 9.30 16.91 13.43
CA LEU A 250 9.19 15.72 12.58
C LEU A 250 7.90 14.93 12.91
N GLY A 251 7.59 14.75 14.19
CA GLY A 251 6.33 14.15 14.62
C GLY A 251 5.10 14.92 14.13
N PHE A 252 5.11 16.25 14.21
CA PHE A 252 4.04 17.08 13.63
C PHE A 252 3.96 16.97 12.11
N ALA A 253 5.08 16.83 11.41
CA ALA A 253 5.08 16.62 9.95
C ALA A 253 4.42 15.28 9.57
N LEU A 254 4.73 14.20 10.28
CA LEU A 254 4.07 12.89 10.09
C LEU A 254 2.57 12.95 10.39
N ALA A 255 2.19 13.66 11.45
CA ALA A 255 0.78 13.90 11.77
C ALA A 255 0.07 14.74 10.70
N ALA A 256 0.75 15.75 10.14
CA ALA A 256 0.23 16.58 9.05
C ALA A 256 0.03 15.78 7.76
N ASN A 257 0.92 14.84 7.43
CA ASN A 257 0.72 13.90 6.32
C ASN A 257 -0.56 13.10 6.51
N THR A 258 -0.71 12.41 7.65
CA THR A 258 -1.91 11.62 7.95
C THR A 258 -3.17 12.47 7.97
N GLY A 259 -3.11 13.66 8.59
CA GLY A 259 -4.20 14.62 8.61
C GLY A 259 -4.62 15.06 7.20
N ALA A 260 -3.64 15.38 6.34
CA ALA A 260 -3.88 15.77 4.96
C ALA A 260 -4.55 14.63 4.17
N ILE A 261 -4.12 13.37 4.35
CA ILE A 261 -4.76 12.19 3.74
C ILE A 261 -6.24 12.13 4.16
N VAL A 262 -6.51 12.15 5.46
CA VAL A 262 -7.88 11.99 6.00
C VAL A 262 -8.80 13.11 5.53
N LEU A 263 -8.34 14.36 5.58
CA LEU A 263 -9.13 15.53 5.19
C LEU A 263 -9.33 15.60 3.67
N ALA A 264 -8.29 15.32 2.90
CA ALA A 264 -8.33 15.41 1.44
C ALA A 264 -9.08 14.23 0.79
N GLN A 265 -9.13 13.05 1.42
CA GLN A 265 -9.59 11.81 0.80
C GLN A 265 -10.95 11.92 0.10
N PHE A 266 -11.94 12.55 0.76
CA PHE A 266 -13.29 12.65 0.20
C PHE A 266 -13.40 13.68 -0.91
N VAL A 267 -12.65 14.78 -0.81
CA VAL A 267 -12.61 15.85 -1.84
C VAL A 267 -11.88 15.34 -3.07
N VAL A 268 -10.72 14.76 -2.85
CA VAL A 268 -9.86 14.20 -3.90
C VAL A 268 -10.55 13.06 -4.64
N LEU A 269 -11.27 12.18 -3.94
CA LEU A 269 -12.02 11.10 -4.58
C LEU A 269 -12.98 11.62 -5.64
N ARG A 270 -13.77 12.67 -5.33
CA ARG A 270 -14.71 13.29 -6.28
C ARG A 270 -14.01 13.87 -7.51
N LEU A 271 -12.82 14.44 -7.31
CA LEU A 271 -12.01 15.00 -8.40
C LEU A 271 -11.43 13.89 -9.29
N VAL A 272 -10.92 12.82 -8.67
CA VAL A 272 -10.21 11.73 -9.37
C VAL A 272 -11.15 10.83 -10.16
N GLU A 273 -12.36 10.54 -9.65
CA GLU A 273 -13.32 9.62 -10.28
C GLU A 273 -13.66 9.95 -11.74
N ASN A 274 -13.61 11.23 -12.11
CA ASN A 274 -13.99 11.71 -13.45
C ASN A 274 -12.80 12.03 -14.36
N HIS A 275 -11.57 11.80 -13.88
CA HIS A 275 -10.35 12.14 -14.63
C HIS A 275 -9.57 10.89 -15.05
N ARG A 276 -8.74 11.07 -16.09
CA ARG A 276 -7.83 10.01 -16.55
C ARG A 276 -6.79 9.71 -15.48
N ARG A 277 -6.65 8.45 -15.10
CA ARG A 277 -5.70 7.99 -14.07
C ARG A 277 -4.27 8.41 -14.37
N SER A 278 -3.84 8.32 -15.63
CA SER A 278 -2.52 8.76 -16.06
C SER A 278 -2.26 10.25 -15.78
N ARG A 279 -3.27 11.11 -15.98
CA ARG A 279 -3.17 12.54 -15.68
C ARG A 279 -3.17 12.81 -14.18
N VAL A 280 -3.95 12.07 -13.42
CA VAL A 280 -3.97 12.18 -11.95
C VAL A 280 -2.61 11.83 -11.37
N ILE A 281 -2.00 10.71 -11.80
CA ILE A 281 -0.67 10.31 -11.36
C ILE A 281 0.40 11.36 -11.78
N ALA A 282 0.27 11.92 -12.99
CA ALA A 282 1.16 12.99 -13.44
C ALA A 282 1.04 14.23 -12.55
N LEU A 283 -0.18 14.61 -12.17
CA LEU A 283 -0.41 15.73 -11.26
C LEU A 283 0.20 15.48 -9.88
N VAL A 284 0.14 14.25 -9.38
CA VAL A 284 0.83 13.87 -8.12
C VAL A 284 2.33 14.04 -8.25
N GLY A 285 2.93 13.62 -9.36
CA GLY A 285 4.36 13.85 -9.62
C GLY A 285 4.73 15.34 -9.58
N LEU A 286 3.91 16.21 -10.16
CA LEU A 286 4.10 17.67 -10.10
C LEU A 286 3.90 18.22 -8.67
N LEU A 287 2.88 17.74 -7.95
CA LEU A 287 2.63 18.13 -6.56
C LEU A 287 3.81 17.76 -5.66
N TRP A 288 4.35 16.55 -5.82
CA TRP A 288 5.52 16.10 -5.07
C TRP A 288 6.80 16.83 -5.48
N THR A 289 6.92 17.24 -6.74
CA THR A 289 8.01 18.16 -7.16
C THR A 289 7.98 19.44 -6.34
N VAL A 290 6.78 20.05 -6.19
CA VAL A 290 6.61 21.26 -5.35
C VAL A 290 6.92 20.94 -3.89
N ALA A 291 6.51 19.78 -3.38
CA ALA A 291 6.81 19.37 -2.00
C ALA A 291 8.32 19.26 -1.76
N TRP A 292 9.09 18.66 -2.68
CA TRP A 292 10.55 18.58 -2.59
C TRP A 292 11.23 19.96 -2.70
N ILE A 293 10.71 20.88 -3.52
CA ILE A 293 11.21 22.26 -3.58
C ILE A 293 10.96 22.98 -2.25
N ILE A 294 9.79 22.80 -1.63
CA ILE A 294 9.48 23.36 -0.30
C ILE A 294 10.40 22.76 0.76
N ALA A 295 10.71 21.45 0.69
CA ALA A 295 11.67 20.82 1.57
C ALA A 295 13.06 21.49 1.46
N ALA A 296 13.51 21.87 0.26
CA ALA A 296 14.76 22.61 0.07
C ALA A 296 14.82 23.90 0.90
N PHE A 297 13.72 24.65 0.94
CA PHE A 297 13.67 25.90 1.72
C PHE A 297 13.88 25.67 3.23
N SER A 298 13.48 24.52 3.76
CA SER A 298 13.75 24.20 5.19
C SER A 298 15.24 24.05 5.50
N GLY A 299 16.04 23.62 4.49
CA GLY A 299 17.49 23.39 4.62
C GLY A 299 18.39 24.57 4.23
N LEU A 300 17.85 25.67 3.66
CA LEU A 300 18.67 26.78 3.17
C LEU A 300 19.21 27.73 4.27
N GLY A 301 18.81 27.54 5.53
CA GLY A 301 19.33 28.32 6.67
C GLY A 301 18.98 29.82 6.68
N HIS A 302 18.16 30.29 5.76
CA HIS A 302 17.83 31.73 5.57
C HIS A 302 16.59 32.19 6.31
N GLY A 303 16.02 31.39 7.21
CA GLY A 303 14.80 31.71 7.93
C GLY A 303 14.88 31.41 9.42
N SER A 304 13.83 31.81 10.14
CA SER A 304 13.67 31.37 11.52
C SER A 304 13.41 29.85 11.58
N ALA A 305 13.75 29.21 12.70
CA ALA A 305 13.44 27.80 12.94
C ALA A 305 11.96 27.49 12.74
N VAL A 306 11.07 28.46 12.99
CA VAL A 306 9.62 28.36 12.75
C VAL A 306 9.32 28.25 11.25
N MET A 307 9.98 29.02 10.40
CA MET A 307 9.78 28.96 8.94
C MET A 307 10.30 27.62 8.38
N ALA A 308 11.47 27.18 8.82
CA ALA A 308 12.01 25.88 8.44
C ALA A 308 11.07 24.73 8.84
N GLY A 309 10.57 24.76 10.08
CA GLY A 309 9.60 23.79 10.58
C GLY A 309 8.29 23.81 9.80
N ALA A 310 7.73 25.01 9.51
CA ALA A 310 6.52 25.15 8.73
C ALA A 310 6.67 24.63 7.29
N ALA A 311 7.80 24.93 6.63
CA ALA A 311 8.10 24.39 5.30
C ALA A 311 8.19 22.85 5.33
N PHE A 312 8.86 22.29 6.35
CA PHE A 312 9.00 20.83 6.50
C PHE A 312 7.64 20.14 6.74
N VAL A 313 6.81 20.70 7.62
CA VAL A 313 5.44 20.20 7.88
C VAL A 313 4.58 20.30 6.61
N THR A 314 4.69 21.40 5.87
CA THR A 314 3.97 21.59 4.59
C THR A 314 4.38 20.55 3.55
N THR A 315 5.67 20.20 3.48
CA THR A 315 6.18 19.13 2.62
C THR A 315 5.44 17.83 2.87
N TYR A 316 5.35 17.39 4.12
CA TYR A 316 4.66 16.15 4.49
C TYR A 316 3.14 16.22 4.21
N ALA A 317 2.51 17.36 4.43
CA ALA A 317 1.10 17.56 4.10
C ALA A 317 0.83 17.44 2.59
N LEU A 318 1.70 18.02 1.74
CA LEU A 318 1.59 17.90 0.27
C LEU A 318 1.83 16.46 -0.20
N PHE A 319 2.74 15.74 0.41
CA PHE A 319 2.89 14.31 0.16
C PHE A 319 1.60 13.56 0.48
N GLY A 320 0.97 13.83 1.62
CA GLY A 320 -0.31 13.22 2.02
C GLY A 320 -1.45 13.51 1.04
N ILE A 321 -1.55 14.72 0.49
CA ILE A 321 -2.54 15.04 -0.55
C ILE A 321 -2.29 14.17 -1.80
N GLY A 322 -1.05 14.06 -2.24
CA GLY A 322 -0.67 13.21 -3.36
C GLY A 322 -1.00 11.74 -3.13
N GLU A 323 -0.75 11.22 -1.93
CA GLU A 323 -1.11 9.86 -1.53
C GLU A 323 -2.62 9.62 -1.59
N ALA A 324 -3.43 10.57 -1.10
CA ALA A 324 -4.88 10.51 -1.20
C ALA A 324 -5.36 10.43 -2.66
N MET A 325 -4.64 11.08 -3.60
CA MET A 325 -4.93 11.01 -5.05
C MET A 325 -4.49 9.67 -5.67
N LEU A 326 -3.41 9.07 -5.21
CA LEU A 326 -2.86 7.83 -5.76
C LEU A 326 -3.71 6.61 -5.40
N SER A 327 -4.24 6.54 -4.19
CA SER A 327 -4.98 5.39 -3.71
C SER A 327 -6.15 4.98 -4.61
N PRO A 328 -7.06 5.90 -5.02
CA PRO A 328 -8.15 5.57 -5.93
C PRO A 328 -7.71 5.35 -7.39
N THR A 329 -6.41 5.54 -7.71
CA THR A 329 -5.89 5.36 -9.07
C THR A 329 -5.06 4.10 -9.22
N LEU A 330 -4.07 3.86 -8.34
CA LEU A 330 -3.10 2.78 -8.51
C LEU A 330 -3.72 1.39 -8.31
N ALA A 331 -4.38 1.15 -7.18
CA ALA A 331 -4.91 -0.16 -6.86
C ALA A 331 -6.01 -0.64 -7.83
N PRO A 332 -6.99 0.21 -8.25
CA PRO A 332 -7.92 -0.15 -9.31
C PRO A 332 -7.23 -0.44 -10.65
N LEU A 333 -6.17 0.32 -11.00
CA LEU A 333 -5.47 0.13 -12.27
C LEU A 333 -4.74 -1.22 -12.32
N VAL A 334 -4.14 -1.69 -11.21
CA VAL A 334 -3.59 -3.07 -11.12
C VAL A 334 -4.65 -4.09 -11.49
N ALA A 335 -5.86 -3.94 -10.93
CA ALA A 335 -6.96 -4.86 -11.15
C ALA A 335 -7.47 -4.82 -12.60
N ASP A 336 -7.52 -3.62 -13.21
CA ASP A 336 -8.02 -3.43 -14.58
C ASP A 336 -6.98 -3.83 -15.65
N LEU A 337 -5.70 -3.91 -15.29
CA LEU A 337 -4.63 -4.47 -16.12
C LEU A 337 -4.57 -6.00 -16.05
N ALA A 338 -5.09 -6.59 -14.96
CA ALA A 338 -4.97 -8.02 -14.74
C ALA A 338 -5.93 -8.80 -15.65
N PRO A 339 -5.42 -9.79 -16.45
CA PRO A 339 -6.27 -10.72 -17.13
C PRO A 339 -7.17 -11.51 -16.16
N GLU A 340 -8.32 -11.98 -16.64
CA GLU A 340 -9.17 -12.86 -15.86
C GLU A 340 -8.39 -14.07 -15.31
N GLY A 341 -8.57 -14.37 -14.02
CA GLY A 341 -7.87 -15.46 -13.34
C GLY A 341 -6.44 -15.16 -12.88
N SER A 342 -5.91 -13.95 -13.12
CA SER A 342 -4.53 -13.56 -12.72
C SER A 342 -4.50 -12.34 -11.80
N VAL A 343 -5.63 -11.94 -11.24
CA VAL A 343 -5.76 -10.72 -10.38
C VAL A 343 -4.86 -10.82 -9.14
N GLY A 344 -4.77 -12.01 -8.53
CA GLY A 344 -3.89 -12.24 -7.38
C GLY A 344 -2.42 -12.04 -7.74
N GLN A 345 -2.00 -12.53 -8.89
CA GLN A 345 -0.62 -12.41 -9.35
C GLN A 345 -0.23 -10.96 -9.65
N TYR A 346 -1.10 -10.19 -10.31
CA TYR A 346 -0.85 -8.78 -10.60
C TYR A 346 -0.79 -7.94 -9.31
N ASN A 347 -1.71 -8.17 -8.37
CA ASN A 347 -1.68 -7.51 -7.06
C ASN A 347 -0.41 -7.86 -6.26
N SER A 348 0.01 -9.13 -6.27
CA SER A 348 1.22 -9.56 -5.57
C SER A 348 2.49 -9.00 -6.20
N ALA A 349 2.56 -8.94 -7.54
CA ALA A 349 3.68 -8.34 -8.24
C ALA A 349 3.81 -6.84 -7.89
N PHE A 350 2.71 -6.11 -7.87
CA PHE A 350 2.72 -4.70 -7.51
C PHE A 350 3.06 -4.49 -6.02
N ALA A 351 2.58 -5.37 -5.13
CA ALA A 351 2.95 -5.36 -3.73
C ALA A 351 4.45 -5.64 -3.52
N LEU A 352 5.02 -6.57 -4.30
CA LEU A 352 6.46 -6.84 -4.29
C LEU A 352 7.28 -5.62 -4.71
N VAL A 353 6.87 -4.95 -5.79
CA VAL A 353 7.51 -3.70 -6.27
C VAL A 353 7.49 -2.63 -5.18
N LYS A 354 6.35 -2.46 -4.49
CA LYS A 354 6.22 -1.55 -3.36
C LYS A 354 7.21 -1.90 -2.25
N GLN A 355 7.27 -3.17 -1.84
CA GLN A 355 8.18 -3.61 -0.78
C GLN A 355 9.65 -3.44 -1.14
N MET A 356 10.02 -3.69 -2.40
CA MET A 356 11.38 -3.42 -2.91
C MET A 356 11.73 -1.93 -2.82
N ALA A 357 10.81 -1.06 -3.23
CA ALA A 357 11.00 0.38 -3.17
C ALA A 357 11.19 0.89 -1.73
N LEU A 358 10.39 0.38 -0.78
CA LEU A 358 10.50 0.70 0.65
C LEU A 358 11.82 0.19 1.24
N ALA A 359 12.22 -1.05 0.93
CA ALA A 359 13.46 -1.64 1.41
C ALA A 359 14.72 -0.89 0.92
N LEU A 360 14.65 -0.26 -0.25
CA LEU A 360 15.73 0.54 -0.82
C LEU A 360 15.70 2.02 -0.39
N GLY A 361 14.61 2.45 0.25
CA GLY A 361 14.46 3.83 0.74
C GLY A 361 15.65 4.37 1.52
N PRO A 362 16.19 3.63 2.51
CA PRO A 362 17.34 4.05 3.31
C PRO A 362 18.63 4.34 2.52
N LEU A 363 18.74 3.89 1.27
CA LEU A 363 19.86 4.26 0.41
C LEU A 363 19.93 5.77 0.12
N GLY A 364 18.84 6.50 0.35
CA GLY A 364 18.83 7.96 0.27
C GLY A 364 19.51 8.68 1.44
N VAL A 365 19.65 8.02 2.61
CA VAL A 365 20.18 8.63 3.84
C VAL A 365 21.61 9.18 3.69
N PRO A 366 22.59 8.43 3.14
CA PRO A 366 23.94 8.97 2.97
C PRO A 366 23.99 10.21 2.08
N LEU A 367 23.13 10.28 1.07
CA LEU A 367 23.03 11.44 0.19
C LEU A 367 22.36 12.62 0.91
N ALA A 368 21.32 12.36 1.71
CA ALA A 368 20.60 13.36 2.48
C ALA A 368 21.49 14.01 3.55
N ALA A 369 22.33 13.23 4.23
CA ALA A 369 23.26 13.70 5.26
C ALA A 369 24.51 14.34 4.64
N GLY A 370 25.11 13.76 3.59
CA GLY A 370 26.38 14.21 3.02
C GLY A 370 26.26 15.37 2.06
N VAL A 371 25.27 15.37 1.16
CA VAL A 371 25.05 16.40 0.13
C VAL A 371 23.57 16.75 0.02
N PRO A 372 23.00 17.47 1.01
CA PRO A 372 21.55 17.66 1.17
C PRO A 372 20.87 18.27 -0.06
N MET A 373 21.49 19.26 -0.70
CA MET A 373 20.88 19.92 -1.87
C MET A 373 20.90 19.02 -3.12
N LEU A 374 21.90 18.15 -3.27
CA LEU A 374 21.89 17.13 -4.32
C LEU A 374 20.80 16.10 -4.08
N TYR A 375 20.62 15.65 -2.82
CA TYR A 375 19.52 14.77 -2.44
C TYR A 375 18.16 15.35 -2.86
N ILE A 376 17.87 16.58 -2.49
CA ILE A 376 16.62 17.27 -2.88
C ILE A 376 16.52 17.38 -4.41
N GLY A 377 17.58 17.82 -5.09
CA GLY A 377 17.60 17.96 -6.55
C GLY A 377 17.30 16.65 -7.28
N VAL A 378 17.84 15.53 -6.80
CA VAL A 378 17.55 14.19 -7.33
C VAL A 378 16.06 13.87 -7.19
N PHE A 379 15.46 14.11 -6.03
CA PHE A 379 14.04 13.77 -5.81
C PHE A 379 13.08 14.74 -6.50
N VAL A 380 13.46 15.99 -6.74
CA VAL A 380 12.75 16.91 -7.65
C VAL A 380 12.71 16.32 -9.07
N LEU A 381 13.86 15.90 -9.60
CA LEU A 381 13.93 15.31 -10.95
C LEU A 381 13.19 13.96 -11.03
N VAL A 382 13.29 13.12 -10.01
CA VAL A 382 12.55 11.86 -9.92
C VAL A 382 11.05 12.11 -9.93
N SER A 383 10.56 13.11 -9.18
CA SER A 383 9.14 13.48 -9.13
C SER A 383 8.64 14.03 -10.47
N LEU A 384 9.44 14.83 -11.17
CA LEU A 384 9.14 15.23 -12.57
C LEU A 384 9.13 14.00 -13.49
N GLY A 385 10.06 13.07 -13.29
CA GLY A 385 10.09 11.78 -14.00
C GLY A 385 8.82 10.96 -13.82
N ILE A 386 8.23 10.97 -12.62
CA ILE A 386 6.93 10.34 -12.33
C ILE A 386 5.86 10.91 -13.27
N ALA A 387 5.76 12.22 -13.42
CA ALA A 387 4.79 12.85 -14.32
C ALA A 387 5.00 12.39 -15.77
N GLY A 388 6.24 12.34 -16.24
CA GLY A 388 6.59 11.88 -17.59
C GLY A 388 6.25 10.39 -17.80
N LEU A 389 6.57 9.53 -16.83
CA LEU A 389 6.28 8.10 -16.88
C LEU A 389 4.76 7.84 -16.86
N ALA A 390 4.00 8.59 -16.04
CA ALA A 390 2.54 8.47 -15.97
C ALA A 390 1.88 8.84 -17.32
N LEU A 391 2.31 9.92 -17.95
CA LEU A 391 1.80 10.32 -19.28
C LEU A 391 2.18 9.31 -20.38
N ARG A 392 3.38 8.70 -20.29
CA ARG A 392 3.77 7.61 -21.18
C ARG A 392 2.93 6.36 -20.98
N LEU A 393 2.66 5.99 -19.72
CA LEU A 393 1.77 4.88 -19.39
C LEU A 393 0.38 5.08 -19.99
N GLY A 394 -0.18 6.29 -19.90
CA GLY A 394 -1.49 6.63 -20.49
C GLY A 394 -1.63 6.34 -21.98
N LYS A 395 -0.51 6.31 -22.73
CA LYS A 395 -0.50 5.93 -24.17
C LYS A 395 -0.67 4.42 -24.40
N HIS A 396 -0.44 3.61 -23.39
CA HIS A 396 -0.52 2.14 -23.45
C HIS A 396 -1.77 1.59 -22.74
N LEU A 397 -2.53 2.45 -22.08
CA LEU A 397 -3.80 2.09 -21.46
C LEU A 397 -4.96 2.20 -22.45
N THR A 398 -5.92 1.31 -22.33
CA THR A 398 -7.19 1.49 -23.06
C THR A 398 -7.98 2.67 -22.46
N PRO A 399 -8.87 3.33 -23.24
CA PRO A 399 -9.67 4.45 -22.71
C PRO A 399 -10.44 4.12 -21.42
N VAL A 400 -10.94 2.89 -21.29
CA VAL A 400 -11.67 2.41 -20.10
C VAL A 400 -10.73 2.18 -18.90
N GLN A 401 -9.52 1.68 -19.13
CA GLN A 401 -8.52 1.50 -18.08
C GLN A 401 -8.01 2.85 -17.55
N ASP A 402 -7.81 3.82 -18.45
CA ASP A 402 -7.34 5.15 -18.06
C ASP A 402 -8.46 6.02 -17.46
N ASN A 403 -9.69 5.88 -17.95
CA ASN A 403 -10.84 6.65 -17.45
C ASN A 403 -11.98 5.73 -17.01
N PRO A 404 -12.14 5.45 -15.71
CA PRO A 404 -13.16 4.54 -15.19
C PRO A 404 -14.60 5.04 -15.41
N SER A 405 -14.83 6.34 -15.62
CA SER A 405 -16.18 6.87 -15.91
C SER A 405 -16.74 6.36 -17.23
N LEU A 406 -15.89 5.97 -18.19
CA LEU A 406 -16.30 5.42 -19.47
C LEU A 406 -16.86 3.98 -19.36
N ALA A 407 -16.51 3.25 -18.30
CA ALA A 407 -17.01 1.89 -18.09
C ALA A 407 -18.54 1.83 -17.88
N GLY A 408 -19.14 2.92 -17.36
CA GLY A 408 -20.61 3.03 -17.21
C GLY A 408 -21.36 3.34 -18.51
N SER A 409 -20.74 4.06 -19.44
CA SER A 409 -21.38 4.48 -20.69
C SER A 409 -21.45 3.36 -21.72
N THR A 410 -20.51 2.43 -21.74
CA THR A 410 -20.51 1.27 -22.66
C THR A 410 -21.61 0.25 -22.34
N VAL A 411 -21.99 0.11 -21.07
CA VAL A 411 -23.09 -0.80 -20.66
C VAL A 411 -24.43 -0.25 -21.08
N VAL A 412 -24.63 1.07 -21.05
CA VAL A 412 -25.89 1.71 -21.46
C VAL A 412 -26.06 1.69 -23.00
N ALA A 413 -24.96 1.85 -23.74
CA ALA A 413 -24.98 1.77 -25.21
C ALA A 413 -25.30 0.35 -25.72
N GLY A 414 -24.72 -0.69 -25.10
CA GLY A 414 -24.97 -2.10 -25.46
C GLY A 414 -26.40 -2.58 -25.15
N SER A 415 -27.03 -2.05 -24.08
CA SER A 415 -28.45 -2.36 -23.77
C SER A 415 -29.42 -1.65 -24.68
N GLY A 416 -29.08 -0.50 -25.23
CA GLY A 416 -29.90 0.24 -26.19
C GLY A 416 -29.94 -0.39 -27.57
N GLU A 417 -28.89 -1.08 -27.99
CA GLU A 417 -28.82 -1.76 -29.31
C GLU A 417 -29.58 -3.10 -29.31
N GLN A 418 -29.60 -3.84 -28.20
CA GLN A 418 -30.37 -5.08 -28.08
C GLN A 418 -31.89 -4.85 -28.02
N VAL A 419 -32.34 -3.69 -27.55
CA VAL A 419 -33.79 -3.35 -27.54
C VAL A 419 -34.29 -2.91 -28.93
N LYS A 420 -33.43 -2.44 -29.83
CA LYS A 420 -33.79 -2.08 -31.21
C LYS A 420 -33.82 -3.27 -32.18
N ALA A 421 -33.22 -4.40 -31.85
CA ALA A 421 -33.18 -5.60 -32.68
C ALA A 421 -34.40 -6.54 -32.51
N SER A 422 -35.25 -6.32 -31.51
CA SER A 422 -36.53 -7.04 -31.33
C SER A 422 -37.72 -6.20 -31.78
N GLY A 423 -37.78 -5.89 -33.09
CA GLY A 423 -39.00 -5.39 -33.74
C GLY A 423 -40.02 -6.52 -33.89
N PRO A 424 -41.33 -6.23 -33.92
CA PRO A 424 -42.37 -7.23 -33.85
C PRO A 424 -42.37 -8.13 -35.11
N VAL A 425 -42.25 -9.43 -34.90
CA VAL A 425 -42.55 -10.42 -35.92
C VAL A 425 -44.06 -10.33 -36.19
N ALA A 426 -44.40 -9.80 -37.35
CA ALA A 426 -45.77 -9.78 -37.82
C ALA A 426 -46.33 -11.20 -37.99
N ALA A 427 -47.42 -11.49 -37.29
CA ALA A 427 -48.25 -12.65 -37.56
C ALA A 427 -48.85 -12.55 -38.96
N GLN A 428 -48.54 -13.51 -39.82
CA GLN A 428 -49.34 -13.80 -40.99
C GLN A 428 -49.91 -15.22 -40.87
N VAL A 429 -51.23 -15.21 -40.78
CA VAL A 429 -52.29 -16.23 -41.11
C VAL A 429 -52.11 -17.60 -40.41
#